data_3c44bca1dca39899dda8cd39256059f1
#
_entry.id   3c44bca1dca39899dda8cd39256059f1
#
_cell.length_a   1.000
_cell.length_b   1.000
_cell.length_c   1.000
_cell.angle_alpha   90.00
_cell.angle_beta   90.00
_cell.angle_gamma   90.00
#
_symmetry.space_group_name_H-M   'P 1'
#
loop_
_entity.id
_entity.type
_entity.pdbx_description
1 polymer ?
#
loop_
_entity_poly.entity_id
_entity_poly.type
_entity_poly.pdbx_seq_one_letter_code
_entity_poly.pdbx_strand_id
1 'polypeptide(L)'
;MIKVVLWDIDGTLLDFEKAEEAGIRGCFAKYKLGECTDKMLEKYKVINRGYWQMMERGEIEKPVLLVKRFEDFLNAYNLDVSVAAGMNELYQILLGETVVFTPYAWETIQALKGKVLQCAVTNGTKVAQDGKLKNSRLDKEFDHIFISEVVGIEKPNVGFFNEVFRVIGQYSPEEVLIVGDSLTSDIQGGVNAGIKTCWFNPKGMENTSKLQPDYEIKDVAKVLEIIK
;
A
#
# COMPACT_ATOMS: atom_id res chain seq x y z
N MET A 1 -6.15 -0.59 -25.50
CA MET A 1 -4.75 -0.98 -25.14
C MET A 1 -4.33 -0.16 -23.93
N ILE A 2 -3.79 -0.79 -22.90
CA ILE A 2 -3.31 -0.09 -21.70
C ILE A 2 -2.07 0.74 -22.04
N LYS A 3 -2.07 1.99 -21.60
CA LYS A 3 -0.97 2.96 -21.80
C LYS A 3 -0.42 3.51 -20.50
N VAL A 4 -1.19 3.36 -19.39
CA VAL A 4 -0.79 3.81 -18.06
C VAL A 4 -1.00 2.67 -17.08
N VAL A 5 0.00 2.42 -16.21
CA VAL A 5 -0.14 1.51 -15.08
C VAL A 5 0.02 2.29 -13.78
N LEU A 6 -1.00 2.23 -12.94
CA LEU A 6 -0.99 2.74 -11.58
C LEU A 6 -0.64 1.59 -10.65
N TRP A 7 0.52 1.66 -10.03
CA TRP A 7 1.03 0.63 -9.13
C TRP A 7 0.78 1.00 -7.68
N ASP A 8 0.07 0.16 -6.96
CA ASP A 8 0.17 0.18 -5.52
C ASP A 8 1.56 -0.31 -5.08
N ILE A 9 2.01 0.10 -3.89
CA ILE A 9 3.36 -0.18 -3.39
C ILE A 9 3.34 -1.30 -2.36
N ASP A 10 2.58 -1.12 -1.27
CA ASP A 10 2.64 -1.96 -0.07
C ASP A 10 1.77 -3.20 -0.20
N GLY A 11 2.38 -4.37 -0.26
CA GLY A 11 1.68 -5.63 -0.52
C GLY A 11 1.60 -5.97 -2.01
N THR A 12 1.98 -5.04 -2.89
CA THR A 12 1.97 -5.21 -4.35
C THR A 12 3.39 -5.29 -4.90
N LEU A 13 4.14 -4.21 -4.92
CA LEU A 13 5.52 -4.18 -5.39
C LEU A 13 6.55 -4.47 -4.28
N LEU A 14 6.22 -4.10 -3.06
CA LEU A 14 7.03 -4.35 -1.87
C LEU A 14 6.28 -5.23 -0.86
N ASP A 15 7.00 -6.18 -0.30
CA ASP A 15 6.50 -7.09 0.75
C ASP A 15 6.28 -6.32 2.05
N PHE A 16 5.04 -5.86 2.24
CA PHE A 16 4.66 -5.08 3.41
C PHE A 16 4.77 -5.88 4.70
N GLU A 17 4.48 -7.19 4.68
CA GLU A 17 4.50 -8.02 5.90
C GLU A 17 5.89 -8.07 6.53
N LYS A 18 6.94 -8.15 5.71
CA LYS A 18 8.32 -8.11 6.20
C LYS A 18 8.72 -6.75 6.76
N ALA A 19 8.28 -5.67 6.12
CA ALA A 19 8.51 -4.32 6.62
C ALA A 19 7.74 -4.07 7.94
N GLU A 20 6.50 -4.51 8.02
CA GLU A 20 5.65 -4.44 9.22
C GLU A 20 6.27 -5.20 10.39
N GLU A 21 6.71 -6.44 10.19
CA GLU A 21 7.38 -7.24 11.20
C GLU A 21 8.65 -6.56 11.72
N ALA A 22 9.55 -6.15 10.80
CA ALA A 22 10.78 -5.45 11.17
C ALA A 22 10.48 -4.16 11.95
N GLY A 23 9.49 -3.40 11.52
CA GLY A 23 9.05 -2.16 12.17
C GLY A 23 8.56 -2.39 13.60
N ILE A 24 7.68 -3.37 13.82
CA ILE A 24 7.16 -3.68 15.17
C ILE A 24 8.27 -4.18 16.09
N ARG A 25 9.11 -5.12 15.63
CA ARG A 25 10.24 -5.63 16.43
C ARG A 25 11.23 -4.50 16.78
N GLY A 26 11.51 -3.61 15.83
CA GLY A 26 12.34 -2.43 16.06
C GLY A 26 11.76 -1.48 17.12
N CYS A 27 10.44 -1.25 17.08
CA CYS A 27 9.75 -0.47 18.11
C CYS A 27 9.85 -1.12 19.49
N PHE A 28 9.63 -2.43 19.59
CA PHE A 28 9.77 -3.16 20.87
C PHE A 28 11.17 -3.01 21.46
N ALA A 29 12.20 -3.17 20.63
CA ALA A 29 13.59 -2.99 21.04
C ALA A 29 13.87 -1.56 21.53
N LYS A 30 13.41 -0.55 20.79
CA LYS A 30 13.62 0.88 21.12
C LYS A 30 12.96 1.28 22.42
N TYR A 31 11.71 0.86 22.63
CA TYR A 31 10.90 1.23 23.81
C TYR A 31 11.05 0.23 24.95
N LYS A 32 11.91 -0.79 24.82
CA LYS A 32 12.18 -1.82 25.83
C LYS A 32 10.90 -2.52 26.34
N LEU A 33 10.01 -2.86 25.40
CA LEU A 33 8.71 -3.48 25.70
C LEU A 33 8.79 -5.01 25.94
N GLY A 34 10.00 -5.56 25.98
CA GLY A 34 10.24 -7.00 26.09
C GLY A 34 10.34 -7.67 24.73
N GLU A 35 10.13 -9.00 24.71
CA GLU A 35 10.16 -9.77 23.46
C GLU A 35 8.86 -9.58 22.68
N CYS A 36 8.98 -9.23 21.38
CA CYS A 36 7.86 -9.22 20.47
C CYS A 36 7.67 -10.61 19.88
N THR A 37 6.73 -11.38 20.43
CA THR A 37 6.45 -12.74 19.94
C THR A 37 5.69 -12.74 18.61
N ASP A 38 5.75 -13.85 17.88
CA ASP A 38 5.00 -14.01 16.61
C ASP A 38 3.47 -13.87 16.83
N LYS A 39 2.96 -14.34 17.98
CA LYS A 39 1.56 -14.15 18.37
C LYS A 39 1.19 -12.67 18.51
N MET A 40 2.10 -11.85 19.02
CA MET A 40 1.89 -10.40 19.12
C MET A 40 1.90 -9.76 17.74
N LEU A 41 2.79 -10.17 16.85
CA LEU A 41 2.82 -9.70 15.46
C LEU A 41 1.50 -10.02 14.74
N GLU A 42 1.02 -11.25 14.82
CA GLU A 42 -0.26 -11.63 14.19
C GLU A 42 -1.44 -10.81 14.78
N LYS A 43 -1.44 -10.56 16.08
CA LYS A 43 -2.46 -9.70 16.69
C LYS A 43 -2.36 -8.27 16.17
N TYR A 44 -1.14 -7.72 16.03
CA TYR A 44 -0.95 -6.38 15.46
C TYR A 44 -1.43 -6.30 14.02
N LYS A 45 -1.11 -7.27 13.17
CA LYS A 45 -1.56 -7.33 11.78
C LYS A 45 -3.10 -7.25 11.67
N VAL A 46 -3.80 -7.97 12.54
CA VAL A 46 -5.27 -7.95 12.57
C VAL A 46 -5.79 -6.55 12.97
N ILE A 47 -5.23 -5.95 14.02
CA ILE A 47 -5.60 -4.61 14.47
C ILE A 47 -5.30 -3.58 13.36
N ASN A 48 -4.09 -3.60 12.82
CA ASN A 48 -3.66 -2.67 11.77
C ASN A 48 -4.57 -2.74 10.55
N ARG A 49 -4.82 -3.94 10.03
CA ARG A 49 -5.73 -4.16 8.89
C ARG A 49 -7.13 -3.62 9.18
N GLY A 50 -7.67 -3.86 10.37
CA GLY A 50 -8.99 -3.36 10.78
C GLY A 50 -9.07 -1.83 10.72
N TYR A 51 -8.06 -1.13 11.23
CA TYR A 51 -8.00 0.33 11.19
C TYR A 51 -7.88 0.90 9.77
N TRP A 52 -7.06 0.28 8.90
CA TRP A 52 -6.97 0.70 7.50
C TRP A 52 -8.31 0.52 6.77
N GLN A 53 -9.01 -0.60 7.00
CA GLN A 53 -10.34 -0.82 6.43
C GLN A 53 -11.38 0.19 6.95
N MET A 54 -11.31 0.59 8.22
CA MET A 54 -12.18 1.67 8.75
C MET A 54 -11.92 3.00 8.04
N MET A 55 -10.64 3.33 7.78
CA MET A 55 -10.29 4.55 7.05
C MET A 55 -10.81 4.51 5.60
N GLU A 56 -10.64 3.38 4.91
CA GLU A 56 -11.12 3.20 3.54
C GLU A 56 -12.66 3.33 3.42
N ARG A 57 -13.39 3.02 4.50
CA ARG A 57 -14.84 3.26 4.61
C ARG A 57 -15.22 4.66 5.11
N GLY A 58 -14.24 5.51 5.42
CA GLY A 58 -14.46 6.86 5.95
C GLY A 58 -14.93 6.91 7.41
N GLU A 59 -14.73 5.84 8.18
CA GLU A 59 -15.15 5.72 9.59
C GLU A 59 -14.12 6.34 10.55
N ILE A 60 -12.89 6.53 10.12
CA ILE A 60 -11.80 7.10 10.91
C ILE A 60 -10.83 7.87 10.01
N GLU A 61 -10.27 8.96 10.52
CA GLU A 61 -9.24 9.73 9.82
C GLU A 61 -7.85 9.10 9.99
N LYS A 62 -6.99 9.23 8.96
CA LYS A 62 -5.63 8.67 8.97
C LYS A 62 -4.80 9.07 10.18
N PRO A 63 -4.71 10.34 10.60
CA PRO A 63 -3.90 10.71 11.77
C PRO A 63 -4.33 10.00 13.06
N VAL A 64 -5.63 9.74 13.22
CA VAL A 64 -6.18 9.05 14.38
C VAL A 64 -5.84 7.56 14.35
N LEU A 65 -6.08 6.89 13.21
CA LEU A 65 -5.79 5.46 13.08
C LEU A 65 -4.32 5.14 13.33
N LEU A 66 -3.41 6.02 12.87
CA LEU A 66 -1.97 5.78 12.95
C LEU A 66 -1.47 5.61 14.38
N VAL A 67 -2.07 6.30 15.34
CA VAL A 67 -1.74 6.17 16.77
C VAL A 67 -2.63 5.13 17.45
N LYS A 68 -3.93 5.16 17.16
CA LYS A 68 -4.94 4.34 17.82
C LYS A 68 -4.68 2.83 17.69
N ARG A 69 -4.18 2.37 16.54
CA ARG A 69 -3.80 0.96 16.35
C ARG A 69 -2.70 0.51 17.31
N PHE A 70 -1.75 1.41 17.68
CA PHE A 70 -0.72 1.11 18.65
C PHE A 70 -1.26 1.15 20.08
N GLU A 71 -2.14 2.09 20.40
CA GLU A 71 -2.81 2.14 21.70
C GLU A 71 -3.56 0.83 21.96
N ASP A 72 -4.38 0.37 21.02
CA ASP A 72 -5.16 -0.85 21.15
C ASP A 72 -4.26 -2.10 21.19
N PHE A 73 -3.16 -2.11 20.42
CA PHE A 73 -2.20 -3.20 20.46
C PHE A 73 -1.47 -3.28 21.81
N LEU A 74 -0.98 -2.16 22.34
CA LEU A 74 -0.30 -2.10 23.63
C LEU A 74 -1.25 -2.48 24.76
N ASN A 75 -2.48 -1.96 24.74
CA ASN A 75 -3.52 -2.31 25.71
C ASN A 75 -3.83 -3.82 25.72
N ALA A 76 -3.89 -4.47 24.55
CA ALA A 76 -4.17 -5.91 24.46
C ALA A 76 -3.13 -6.79 25.17
N TYR A 77 -1.95 -6.24 25.46
CA TYR A 77 -0.86 -6.94 26.15
C TYR A 77 -0.45 -6.29 27.46
N ASN A 78 -1.25 -5.34 27.98
CA ASN A 78 -0.97 -4.58 29.22
C ASN A 78 0.42 -3.89 29.19
N LEU A 79 0.83 -3.39 28.03
CA LEU A 79 2.06 -2.63 27.83
C LEU A 79 1.81 -1.13 28.02
N ASP A 80 2.88 -0.35 28.19
CA ASP A 80 2.79 1.10 28.36
C ASP A 80 2.24 1.80 27.11
N VAL A 81 1.01 2.27 27.19
CA VAL A 81 0.30 2.96 26.09
C VAL A 81 0.87 4.36 25.83
N SER A 82 1.54 4.97 26.80
CA SER A 82 2.09 6.33 26.65
C SER A 82 3.13 6.42 25.52
N VAL A 83 3.70 5.30 25.09
CA VAL A 83 4.68 5.26 23.97
C VAL A 83 4.02 5.16 22.59
N ALA A 84 2.69 5.03 22.49
CA ALA A 84 2.01 4.74 21.21
C ALA A 84 2.31 5.75 20.09
N ALA A 85 2.29 7.04 20.40
CA ALA A 85 2.58 8.10 19.43
C ALA A 85 4.04 8.02 18.93
N GLY A 86 5.01 7.95 19.84
CA GLY A 86 6.42 7.81 19.48
C GLY A 86 6.71 6.48 18.78
N MET A 87 5.97 5.42 19.14
CA MET A 87 6.05 4.13 18.47
C MET A 87 5.58 4.23 17.01
N ASN A 88 4.49 4.97 16.75
CA ASN A 88 4.06 5.24 15.38
C ASN A 88 5.13 6.00 14.57
N GLU A 89 5.71 7.07 15.13
CA GLU A 89 6.74 7.86 14.45
C GLU A 89 7.93 6.98 14.04
N LEU A 90 8.45 6.19 14.97
CA LEU A 90 9.55 5.27 14.70
C LEU A 90 9.15 4.20 13.67
N TYR A 91 7.96 3.65 13.80
CA TYR A 91 7.46 2.62 12.90
C TYR A 91 7.41 3.11 11.44
N GLN A 92 6.95 4.35 11.19
CA GLN A 92 6.96 4.92 9.84
C GLN A 92 8.38 5.00 9.26
N ILE A 93 9.38 5.37 10.07
CA ILE A 93 10.79 5.39 9.65
C ILE A 93 11.26 3.98 9.30
N LEU A 94 11.03 3.02 10.18
CA LEU A 94 11.45 1.62 10.00
C LEU A 94 10.78 0.96 8.79
N LEU A 95 9.52 1.28 8.52
CA LEU A 95 8.85 0.85 7.28
C LEU A 95 9.57 1.38 6.05
N GLY A 96 10.05 2.63 6.08
CA GLY A 96 10.82 3.22 4.99
C GLY A 96 12.20 2.60 4.79
N GLU A 97 12.81 2.09 5.87
CA GLU A 97 14.14 1.47 5.84
C GLU A 97 14.11 0.00 5.37
N THR A 98 12.99 -0.70 5.55
CA THR A 98 12.86 -2.12 5.22
C THR A 98 12.27 -2.29 3.82
N VAL A 99 13.13 -2.60 2.85
CA VAL A 99 12.75 -2.81 1.45
C VAL A 99 12.97 -4.26 1.06
N VAL A 100 11.89 -4.94 0.75
CA VAL A 100 11.89 -6.28 0.16
C VAL A 100 10.92 -6.27 -1.02
N PHE A 101 11.39 -6.53 -2.23
CA PHE A 101 10.50 -6.64 -3.39
C PHE A 101 9.64 -7.90 -3.32
N THR A 102 8.41 -7.82 -3.81
CA THR A 102 7.66 -9.02 -4.18
C THR A 102 8.35 -9.70 -5.37
N PRO A 103 8.18 -11.02 -5.53
CA PRO A 103 8.82 -11.72 -6.66
C PRO A 103 8.50 -11.06 -8.01
N TYR A 104 9.52 -10.86 -8.82
CA TYR A 104 9.47 -10.27 -10.18
C TYR A 104 8.99 -8.82 -10.27
N ALA A 105 8.75 -8.11 -9.15
CA ALA A 105 8.27 -6.73 -9.19
C ALA A 105 9.26 -5.79 -9.87
N TRP A 106 10.53 -5.86 -9.51
CA TRP A 106 11.58 -5.03 -10.14
C TRP A 106 11.70 -5.30 -11.64
N GLU A 107 11.80 -6.57 -12.02
CA GLU A 107 11.92 -6.99 -13.42
C GLU A 107 10.72 -6.54 -14.26
N THR A 108 9.52 -6.59 -13.67
CA THR A 108 8.29 -6.16 -14.34
C THR A 108 8.27 -4.66 -14.60
N ILE A 109 8.64 -3.85 -13.59
CA ILE A 109 8.78 -2.39 -13.74
C ILE A 109 9.80 -2.06 -14.83
N GLN A 110 10.97 -2.71 -14.82
CA GLN A 110 12.00 -2.51 -15.84
C GLN A 110 11.54 -2.92 -17.24
N ALA A 111 10.80 -4.02 -17.38
CA ALA A 111 10.29 -4.51 -18.65
C ALA A 111 9.25 -3.59 -19.28
N LEU A 112 8.53 -2.78 -18.47
CA LEU A 112 7.53 -1.82 -18.91
C LEU A 112 8.07 -0.41 -19.14
N LYS A 113 9.30 -0.14 -18.70
CA LYS A 113 9.93 1.18 -18.84
C LYS A 113 9.97 1.64 -20.30
N GLY A 114 9.44 2.83 -20.56
CA GLY A 114 9.34 3.41 -21.91
C GLY A 114 8.29 2.77 -22.83
N LYS A 115 7.53 1.76 -22.37
CA LYS A 115 6.43 1.15 -23.11
C LYS A 115 5.08 1.70 -22.68
N VAL A 116 4.91 1.97 -21.41
CA VAL A 116 3.73 2.57 -20.80
C VAL A 116 4.17 3.60 -19.77
N LEU A 117 3.31 4.56 -19.45
CA LEU A 117 3.48 5.46 -18.33
C LEU A 117 3.29 4.66 -17.03
N GLN A 118 4.22 4.75 -16.09
CA GLN A 118 4.16 4.05 -14.81
C GLN A 118 4.07 5.03 -13.65
N CYS A 119 3.03 4.89 -12.83
CA CYS A 119 2.83 5.77 -11.67
C CYS A 119 2.71 4.94 -10.38
N ALA A 120 3.31 5.40 -9.30
CA ALA A 120 3.03 4.90 -7.97
C ALA A 120 1.78 5.58 -7.39
N VAL A 121 0.88 4.81 -6.78
CA VAL A 121 -0.36 5.27 -6.14
C VAL A 121 -0.53 4.60 -4.79
N THR A 122 -0.28 5.29 -3.67
CA THR A 122 -0.24 4.66 -2.35
C THR A 122 -1.01 5.43 -1.28
N ASN A 123 -1.67 4.69 -0.37
CA ASN A 123 -2.29 5.23 0.84
C ASN A 123 -1.33 5.33 2.04
N GLY A 124 -0.08 4.91 1.88
CA GLY A 124 0.93 5.00 2.93
C GLY A 124 1.24 6.44 3.35
N THR A 125 1.92 6.60 4.49
CA THR A 125 2.37 7.92 4.95
C THR A 125 3.54 8.42 4.12
N LYS A 126 3.66 9.75 4.02
CA LYS A 126 4.77 10.36 3.27
C LYS A 126 6.14 9.90 3.78
N VAL A 127 6.32 9.84 5.10
CA VAL A 127 7.58 9.42 5.73
C VAL A 127 7.97 8.00 5.30
N ALA A 128 7.04 7.05 5.41
CA ALA A 128 7.32 5.67 5.04
C ALA A 128 7.55 5.53 3.52
N GLN A 129 6.72 6.18 2.70
CA GLN A 129 6.80 6.06 1.24
C GLN A 129 8.06 6.72 0.67
N ASP A 130 8.43 7.91 1.14
CA ASP A 130 9.70 8.56 0.73
C ASP A 130 10.90 7.64 1.02
N GLY A 131 10.92 7.01 2.21
CA GLY A 131 11.96 6.04 2.56
C GLY A 131 11.97 4.81 1.65
N LYS A 132 10.81 4.15 1.50
CA LYS A 132 10.66 2.96 0.66
C LYS A 132 11.07 3.21 -0.79
N LEU A 133 10.50 4.25 -1.40
CA LEU A 133 10.76 4.59 -2.80
C LEU A 133 12.22 4.92 -3.05
N LYS A 134 12.84 5.69 -2.16
CA LYS A 134 14.27 6.03 -2.25
C LYS A 134 15.17 4.80 -2.06
N ASN A 135 14.92 4.00 -1.03
CA ASN A 135 15.77 2.85 -0.69
C ASN A 135 15.59 1.69 -1.69
N SER A 136 14.41 1.55 -2.31
CA SER A 136 14.15 0.62 -3.41
C SER A 136 14.63 1.13 -4.78
N ARG A 137 14.94 2.42 -4.91
CA ARG A 137 15.17 3.14 -6.16
C ARG A 137 13.96 3.23 -7.09
N LEU A 138 12.77 2.88 -6.61
CA LEU A 138 11.53 3.02 -7.38
C LEU A 138 11.19 4.49 -7.68
N ASP A 139 11.69 5.42 -6.89
CA ASP A 139 11.60 6.88 -7.14
C ASP A 139 12.17 7.31 -8.50
N LYS A 140 13.04 6.50 -9.11
CA LYS A 140 13.67 6.75 -10.42
C LYS A 140 13.04 5.97 -11.56
N GLU A 141 12.12 5.09 -11.24
CA GLU A 141 11.47 4.21 -12.22
C GLU A 141 10.07 4.68 -12.58
N PHE A 142 9.40 5.42 -11.69
CA PHE A 142 8.09 5.96 -11.93
C PHE A 142 8.11 7.33 -12.59
N ASP A 143 7.22 7.54 -13.54
CA ASP A 143 7.00 8.84 -14.18
C ASP A 143 6.34 9.83 -13.21
N HIS A 144 5.42 9.34 -12.36
CA HIS A 144 4.76 10.09 -11.30
C HIS A 144 4.58 9.26 -10.04
N ILE A 145 4.55 9.95 -8.89
CA ILE A 145 4.34 9.34 -7.57
C ILE A 145 3.21 10.11 -6.87
N PHE A 146 2.16 9.39 -6.50
CA PHE A 146 0.99 9.91 -5.79
C PHE A 146 0.90 9.26 -4.42
N ILE A 147 1.26 9.99 -3.39
CA ILE A 147 1.09 9.61 -1.99
C ILE A 147 -0.16 10.31 -1.49
N SER A 148 -1.15 9.57 -1.01
CA SER A 148 -2.45 10.13 -0.61
C SER A 148 -2.34 11.23 0.43
N GLU A 149 -1.38 11.15 1.36
CA GLU A 149 -1.12 12.20 2.34
C GLU A 149 -0.67 13.53 1.71
N VAL A 150 -0.01 13.49 0.55
CA VAL A 150 0.40 14.67 -0.23
C VAL A 150 -0.75 15.15 -1.11
N VAL A 151 -1.53 14.22 -1.67
CA VAL A 151 -2.72 14.50 -2.49
C VAL A 151 -3.85 15.09 -1.63
N GLY A 152 -3.93 14.71 -0.34
CA GLY A 152 -4.97 15.11 0.60
C GLY A 152 -6.25 14.27 0.52
N ILE A 153 -6.25 13.19 -0.29
CA ILE A 153 -7.38 12.29 -0.50
C ILE A 153 -6.84 10.86 -0.63
N GLU A 154 -7.50 9.89 0.01
CA GLU A 154 -7.12 8.48 -0.02
C GLU A 154 -7.89 7.66 -1.06
N LYS A 155 -7.27 6.60 -1.62
CA LYS A 155 -7.98 5.50 -2.28
C LYS A 155 -8.94 4.85 -1.25
N PRO A 156 -10.17 4.49 -1.58
CA PRO A 156 -10.79 4.36 -2.91
C PRO A 156 -11.55 5.60 -3.40
N ASN A 157 -11.37 6.77 -2.77
CA ASN A 157 -12.10 7.98 -3.18
C ASN A 157 -11.73 8.37 -4.62
N VAL A 158 -12.76 8.60 -5.46
CA VAL A 158 -12.57 9.01 -6.86
C VAL A 158 -11.77 10.31 -6.98
N GLY A 159 -11.83 11.19 -5.97
CA GLY A 159 -11.07 12.43 -5.91
C GLY A 159 -9.55 12.20 -6.01
N PHE A 160 -9.03 11.11 -5.42
CA PHE A 160 -7.63 10.73 -5.58
C PHE A 160 -7.28 10.47 -7.06
N PHE A 161 -8.11 9.70 -7.76
CA PHE A 161 -7.89 9.39 -9.17
C PHE A 161 -8.10 10.60 -10.08
N ASN A 162 -8.99 11.53 -9.72
CA ASN A 162 -9.13 12.80 -10.44
C ASN A 162 -7.82 13.60 -10.40
N GLU A 163 -7.11 13.62 -9.26
CA GLU A 163 -5.79 14.24 -9.17
C GLU A 163 -4.73 13.49 -9.99
N VAL A 164 -4.78 12.16 -10.03
CA VAL A 164 -3.93 11.36 -10.92
C VAL A 164 -4.17 11.76 -12.37
N PHE A 165 -5.43 11.79 -12.83
CA PHE A 165 -5.79 12.17 -14.21
C PHE A 165 -5.42 13.63 -14.54
N ARG A 166 -5.51 14.54 -13.56
CA ARG A 166 -5.08 15.94 -13.75
C ARG A 166 -3.60 16.04 -14.07
N VAL A 167 -2.77 15.14 -13.55
CA VAL A 167 -1.31 15.12 -13.78
C VAL A 167 -0.94 14.37 -15.04
N ILE A 168 -1.49 13.15 -15.23
CA ILE A 168 -1.14 12.32 -16.40
C ILE A 168 -1.80 12.84 -17.71
N GLY A 169 -2.90 13.59 -17.59
CA GLY A 169 -3.49 14.35 -18.70
C GLY A 169 -4.30 13.48 -19.68
N GLN A 170 -3.80 13.32 -20.87
CA GLN A 170 -4.50 12.94 -22.10
C GLN A 170 -5.00 11.48 -22.22
N TYR A 171 -4.89 10.67 -21.17
CA TYR A 171 -5.29 9.26 -21.24
C TYR A 171 -6.77 9.09 -20.86
N SER A 172 -7.48 8.23 -21.62
CA SER A 172 -8.84 7.84 -21.25
C SER A 172 -8.83 6.77 -20.14
N PRO A 173 -9.91 6.65 -19.34
CA PRO A 173 -9.97 5.65 -18.26
C PRO A 173 -9.71 4.21 -18.73
N GLU A 174 -10.14 3.85 -19.93
CA GLU A 174 -9.94 2.51 -20.52
C GLU A 174 -8.47 2.21 -20.85
N GLU A 175 -7.63 3.23 -20.91
CA GLU A 175 -6.18 3.11 -21.17
C GLU A 175 -5.37 2.99 -19.88
N VAL A 176 -6.02 3.11 -18.71
CA VAL A 176 -5.39 3.09 -17.38
C VAL A 176 -5.72 1.80 -16.66
N LEU A 177 -4.70 1.13 -16.14
CA LEU A 177 -4.79 -0.06 -15.32
C LEU A 177 -4.26 0.24 -13.92
N ILE A 178 -5.04 -0.02 -12.86
CA ILE A 178 -4.52 -0.10 -11.50
C ILE A 178 -4.16 -1.55 -11.17
N VAL A 179 -3.00 -1.75 -10.57
CA VAL A 179 -2.54 -3.03 -10.03
C VAL A 179 -2.31 -2.87 -8.53
N GLY A 180 -3.03 -3.64 -7.73
CA GLY A 180 -2.94 -3.57 -6.27
C GLY A 180 -3.47 -4.82 -5.57
N ASP A 181 -3.11 -5.00 -4.30
CA ASP A 181 -3.51 -6.16 -3.50
C ASP A 181 -4.81 -5.95 -2.71
N SER A 182 -5.23 -4.69 -2.53
CA SER A 182 -6.41 -4.34 -1.74
C SER A 182 -7.68 -4.27 -2.57
N LEU A 183 -8.65 -5.15 -2.28
CA LEU A 183 -9.98 -5.07 -2.87
C LEU A 183 -10.72 -3.78 -2.48
N THR A 184 -10.53 -3.29 -1.25
CA THR A 184 -11.27 -2.15 -0.68
C THR A 184 -10.65 -0.79 -1.03
N SER A 185 -9.37 -0.76 -1.38
CA SER A 185 -8.62 0.45 -1.74
C SER A 185 -8.38 0.53 -3.25
N ASP A 186 -7.60 -0.41 -3.80
CA ASP A 186 -7.15 -0.36 -5.19
C ASP A 186 -8.25 -0.72 -6.17
N ILE A 187 -8.87 -1.88 -5.96
CA ILE A 187 -9.87 -2.41 -6.89
C ILE A 187 -11.14 -1.57 -6.79
N GLN A 188 -11.63 -1.29 -5.59
CA GLN A 188 -12.77 -0.39 -5.41
C GLN A 188 -12.48 1.00 -5.97
N GLY A 189 -11.27 1.53 -5.75
CA GLY A 189 -10.86 2.82 -6.27
C GLY A 189 -10.82 2.85 -7.79
N GLY A 190 -10.28 1.80 -8.42
CA GLY A 190 -10.28 1.65 -9.87
C GLY A 190 -11.69 1.58 -10.45
N VAL A 191 -12.59 0.81 -9.82
CA VAL A 191 -14.02 0.75 -10.20
C VAL A 191 -14.67 2.12 -10.08
N ASN A 192 -14.45 2.83 -8.97
CA ASN A 192 -14.99 4.18 -8.74
C ASN A 192 -14.51 5.19 -9.80
N ALA A 193 -13.28 5.03 -10.28
CA ALA A 193 -12.67 5.88 -11.30
C ALA A 193 -12.97 5.43 -12.74
N GLY A 194 -13.64 4.29 -12.94
CA GLY A 194 -13.95 3.73 -14.26
C GLY A 194 -12.72 3.23 -15.02
N ILE A 195 -11.61 2.94 -14.35
CA ILE A 195 -10.38 2.41 -14.94
C ILE A 195 -10.33 0.89 -14.86
N LYS A 196 -9.43 0.28 -15.62
CA LYS A 196 -9.19 -1.16 -15.55
C LYS A 196 -8.54 -1.56 -14.24
N THR A 197 -8.92 -2.72 -13.69
CA THR A 197 -8.49 -3.20 -12.39
C THR A 197 -7.80 -4.55 -12.48
N CYS A 198 -6.68 -4.69 -11.77
CA CYS A 198 -5.92 -5.93 -11.66
C CYS A 198 -5.65 -6.22 -10.19
N TRP A 199 -6.32 -7.22 -9.65
CA TRP A 199 -6.11 -7.64 -8.28
C TRP A 199 -4.89 -8.57 -8.17
N PHE A 200 -3.88 -8.12 -7.45
CA PHE A 200 -2.72 -8.94 -7.11
C PHE A 200 -3.05 -9.78 -5.87
N ASN A 201 -3.24 -11.09 -6.08
CA ASN A 201 -3.67 -12.05 -5.07
C ASN A 201 -2.71 -13.24 -4.98
N PRO A 202 -1.46 -13.03 -4.52
CA PRO A 202 -0.45 -14.10 -4.48
C PRO A 202 -0.82 -15.26 -3.57
N LYS A 203 -1.62 -15.01 -2.52
CA LYS A 203 -2.05 -16.00 -1.54
C LYS A 203 -3.30 -16.79 -1.98
N GLY A 204 -3.94 -16.41 -3.08
CA GLY A 204 -5.18 -17.02 -3.54
C GLY A 204 -6.33 -16.86 -2.55
N MET A 205 -6.45 -15.70 -1.94
CA MET A 205 -7.54 -15.39 -1.02
C MET A 205 -8.88 -15.40 -1.75
N GLU A 206 -9.92 -15.88 -1.08
CA GLU A 206 -11.27 -15.81 -1.63
C GLU A 206 -11.74 -14.34 -1.69
N ASN A 207 -12.29 -13.95 -2.82
CA ASN A 207 -12.94 -12.66 -2.96
C ASN A 207 -14.34 -12.72 -2.32
N THR A 208 -14.43 -12.26 -1.08
CA THR A 208 -15.71 -12.18 -0.34
C THR A 208 -16.49 -10.89 -0.61
N SER A 209 -15.94 -9.99 -1.43
CA SER A 209 -16.61 -8.75 -1.83
C SER A 209 -17.52 -8.98 -3.05
N LYS A 210 -18.33 -7.97 -3.39
CA LYS A 210 -19.12 -7.97 -4.64
C LYS A 210 -18.32 -7.41 -5.85
N LEU A 211 -17.06 -6.99 -5.61
CA LEU A 211 -16.20 -6.43 -6.65
C LEU A 211 -15.74 -7.52 -7.60
N GLN A 212 -15.75 -7.20 -8.88
CA GLN A 212 -15.20 -8.06 -9.92
C GLN A 212 -14.04 -7.31 -10.58
N PRO A 213 -12.79 -7.60 -10.21
CA PRO A 213 -11.64 -7.04 -10.91
C PRO A 213 -11.63 -7.53 -12.36
N ASP A 214 -11.18 -6.67 -13.30
CA ASP A 214 -11.03 -7.09 -14.71
C ASP A 214 -10.00 -8.23 -14.84
N TYR A 215 -8.98 -8.23 -13.99
CA TYR A 215 -7.92 -9.25 -13.93
C TYR A 215 -7.62 -9.62 -12.48
N GLU A 216 -7.27 -10.90 -12.27
CA GLU A 216 -6.68 -11.41 -11.04
C GLU A 216 -5.37 -12.11 -11.38
N ILE A 217 -4.30 -11.77 -10.65
CA ILE A 217 -2.97 -12.33 -10.86
C ILE A 217 -2.35 -12.77 -9.53
N LYS A 218 -1.55 -13.84 -9.57
CA LYS A 218 -0.76 -14.32 -8.42
C LYS A 218 0.71 -13.92 -8.50
N ASP A 219 1.13 -13.42 -9.65
CA ASP A 219 2.49 -13.03 -9.98
C ASP A 219 2.45 -11.69 -10.71
N VAL A 220 3.21 -10.71 -10.21
CA VAL A 220 3.28 -9.37 -10.78
C VAL A 220 3.71 -9.38 -12.26
N ALA A 221 4.57 -10.35 -12.66
CA ALA A 221 5.01 -10.48 -14.05
C ALA A 221 3.86 -10.75 -15.03
N LYS A 222 2.70 -11.24 -14.55
CA LYS A 222 1.52 -11.45 -15.41
C LYS A 222 0.94 -10.15 -15.96
N VAL A 223 1.27 -9.00 -15.37
CA VAL A 223 0.89 -7.69 -15.92
C VAL A 223 1.45 -7.50 -17.34
N LEU A 224 2.62 -8.07 -17.65
CA LEU A 224 3.21 -8.03 -18.99
C LEU A 224 2.34 -8.72 -20.07
N GLU A 225 1.47 -9.66 -19.67
CA GLU A 225 0.54 -10.32 -20.58
C GLU A 225 -0.73 -9.49 -20.81
N ILE A 226 -1.12 -8.65 -19.86
CA ILE A 226 -2.29 -7.77 -19.91
C ILE A 226 -2.02 -6.54 -20.83
N ILE A 227 -0.78 -6.06 -20.82
CA ILE A 227 -0.39 -4.81 -21.51
C ILE A 227 -0.10 -5.01 -23.02
N LYS A 228 -0.10 -6.24 -23.51
CA LYS A 228 0.15 -6.57 -24.92
C LYS A 228 -0.81 -5.92 -25.93
#